data_c2652d2b7a4edb0f2215aabcd9d5c5a0
#
_entry.id   c2652d2b7a4edb0f2215aabcd9d5c5a0
#
_cell.length_a   1.000
_cell.length_b   1.000
_cell.length_c   1.000
_cell.angle_alpha   90.00
_cell.angle_beta   90.00
_cell.angle_gamma   90.00
#
_symmetry.space_group_name_H-M   'P 1'
#
loop_
_entity.id
_entity.type
_entity.pdbx_description
1 polymer ?
#
loop_
_entity_poly.entity_id
_entity_poly.type
_entity_poly.pdbx_seq_one_letter_code
_entity_poly.pdbx_strand_id
1 'polypeptide(L)'
;MSRFNSGKMRAVFGGRGFYIALALCLTAAGIIGYMALTEEDAPVESVVSNTPVVDQTPVTPPPVAEVIEPEVEEEEEPVLQVEELLPQVVSPLDGTTVTVFSMTELLYDETMADWRTHDGLDIQAAEGDEVKTAAAGTVLEVCDDELMGTTVVIGHAEGYTTLYSSLQANPPVVPGQWVEAGDVIGLVGSTATAENNMGPHLHFSVSKDGEMIDPAEYVA
;
A
#
# COMPACT_ATOMS: atom_id res chain seq x y z
N MET A 1 -41.87 18.25 25.19
CA MET A 1 -41.38 16.99 25.83
C MET A 1 -41.92 15.82 25.02
N SER A 2 -41.12 15.32 24.08
CA SER A 2 -41.48 14.15 23.28
C SER A 2 -40.60 12.98 23.76
N ARG A 3 -41.24 11.96 24.33
CA ARG A 3 -40.54 10.72 24.77
C ARG A 3 -40.29 9.86 23.56
N PHE A 4 -39.05 9.75 23.15
CA PHE A 4 -38.59 8.80 22.12
C PHE A 4 -38.78 7.37 22.63
N ASN A 5 -39.57 6.57 21.94
CA ASN A 5 -39.97 5.22 22.32
C ASN A 5 -38.84 4.23 21.90
N SER A 6 -37.92 3.92 22.82
CA SER A 6 -36.79 3.00 22.60
C SER A 6 -37.19 1.49 22.61
N GLY A 7 -38.48 1.17 22.64
CA GLY A 7 -38.95 -0.21 22.75
C GLY A 7 -39.05 -1.02 21.46
N LYS A 8 -38.96 -0.37 20.26
CA LYS A 8 -39.18 -1.07 18.97
C LYS A 8 -37.91 -1.63 18.31
N MET A 9 -36.71 -1.20 18.70
CA MET A 9 -35.47 -1.68 18.09
C MET A 9 -34.95 -3.01 18.65
N ARG A 10 -35.38 -3.43 19.85
CA ARG A 10 -35.00 -4.72 20.46
C ARG A 10 -35.71 -5.94 19.87
N ALA A 11 -36.82 -5.77 19.14
CA ALA A 11 -37.59 -6.87 18.57
C ALA A 11 -37.05 -7.43 17.24
N VAL A 12 -36.15 -6.68 16.57
CA VAL A 12 -35.62 -7.07 15.24
C VAL A 12 -34.41 -8.00 15.38
N PHE A 13 -33.64 -7.91 16.47
CA PHE A 13 -32.42 -8.71 16.69
C PHE A 13 -32.62 -9.92 17.62
N GLY A 14 -33.79 -10.15 18.15
CA GLY A 14 -34.12 -11.28 19.04
C GLY A 14 -35.05 -12.27 18.35
N GLY A 15 -34.60 -13.47 18.05
CA GLY A 15 -35.46 -14.60 17.63
C GLY A 15 -35.59 -14.77 16.11
N ARG A 16 -36.77 -15.18 15.65
CA ARG A 16 -37.05 -15.60 14.27
C ARG A 16 -36.66 -14.60 13.17
N GLY A 17 -36.64 -13.29 13.45
CA GLY A 17 -36.24 -12.26 12.49
C GLY A 17 -34.76 -12.31 12.08
N PHE A 18 -33.87 -12.66 13.00
CA PHE A 18 -32.46 -12.85 12.73
C PHE A 18 -32.18 -13.99 11.74
N TYR A 19 -32.87 -15.14 11.93
CA TYR A 19 -32.71 -16.29 11.05
C TYR A 19 -33.29 -16.06 9.65
N ILE A 20 -34.34 -15.25 9.52
CA ILE A 20 -34.89 -14.85 8.20
C ILE A 20 -33.93 -13.96 7.47
N ALA A 21 -33.31 -12.98 8.13
CA ALA A 21 -32.30 -12.11 7.54
C ALA A 21 -31.05 -12.91 7.13
N LEU A 22 -30.58 -13.84 7.96
CA LEU A 22 -29.45 -14.72 7.66
C LEU A 22 -29.73 -15.62 6.45
N ALA A 23 -30.93 -16.20 6.38
CA ALA A 23 -31.34 -17.06 5.26
C ALA A 23 -31.38 -16.27 3.94
N LEU A 24 -31.88 -15.02 3.94
CA LEU A 24 -31.89 -14.15 2.75
C LEU A 24 -30.49 -13.77 2.30
N CYS A 25 -29.57 -13.52 3.24
CA CYS A 25 -28.15 -13.24 2.89
C CYS A 25 -27.46 -14.46 2.27
N LEU A 26 -27.70 -15.67 2.79
CA LEU A 26 -27.13 -16.90 2.25
C LEU A 26 -27.68 -17.24 0.86
N THR A 27 -28.98 -17.00 0.60
CA THR A 27 -29.56 -17.21 -0.75
C THR A 27 -29.01 -16.20 -1.76
N ALA A 28 -28.82 -14.93 -1.39
CA ALA A 28 -28.22 -13.92 -2.25
C ALA A 28 -26.75 -14.26 -2.60
N ALA A 29 -25.95 -14.70 -1.60
CA ALA A 29 -24.58 -15.14 -1.82
C ALA A 29 -24.50 -16.40 -2.72
N GLY A 30 -25.43 -17.33 -2.56
CA GLY A 30 -25.52 -18.52 -3.39
C GLY A 30 -25.86 -18.22 -4.87
N ILE A 31 -26.73 -17.25 -5.12
CA ILE A 31 -27.09 -16.82 -6.50
C ILE A 31 -25.91 -16.13 -7.18
N ILE A 32 -25.19 -15.24 -6.46
CA ILE A 32 -24.02 -14.56 -6.99
C ILE A 32 -22.91 -15.58 -7.31
N GLY A 33 -22.66 -16.54 -6.41
CA GLY A 33 -21.67 -17.60 -6.63
C GLY A 33 -22.05 -18.52 -7.81
N TYR A 34 -23.32 -18.83 -8.00
CA TYR A 34 -23.80 -19.64 -9.13
C TYR A 34 -23.63 -18.89 -10.45
N MET A 35 -23.95 -17.60 -10.51
CA MET A 35 -23.78 -16.79 -11.72
C MET A 35 -22.30 -16.67 -12.14
N ALA A 36 -21.38 -16.55 -11.17
CA ALA A 36 -19.94 -16.50 -11.45
C ALA A 36 -19.35 -17.81 -11.98
N LEU A 37 -20.00 -18.95 -11.69
CA LEU A 37 -19.58 -20.27 -12.18
C LEU A 37 -20.21 -20.68 -13.51
N THR A 38 -21.18 -19.93 -14.05
CA THR A 38 -21.91 -20.23 -15.28
C THR A 38 -21.63 -19.28 -16.43
N GLU A 39 -20.62 -18.41 -16.34
CA GLU A 39 -20.12 -17.68 -17.51
C GLU A 39 -19.40 -18.68 -18.43
N GLU A 40 -20.15 -19.23 -19.39
CA GLU A 40 -19.61 -20.00 -20.52
C GLU A 40 -18.76 -19.06 -21.38
N ASP A 41 -17.53 -19.51 -21.65
CA ASP A 41 -16.61 -18.91 -22.62
C ASP A 41 -17.29 -18.64 -23.96
N ALA A 42 -17.47 -17.39 -24.32
CA ALA A 42 -17.85 -17.00 -25.65
C ALA A 42 -16.67 -17.30 -26.62
N PRO A 43 -16.88 -17.98 -27.74
CA PRO A 43 -15.81 -18.30 -28.68
C PRO A 43 -15.26 -17.02 -29.32
N VAL A 44 -13.95 -16.81 -29.20
CA VAL A 44 -13.21 -15.75 -29.91
C VAL A 44 -13.21 -16.09 -31.39
N GLU A 45 -13.95 -15.34 -32.20
CA GLU A 45 -13.85 -15.38 -33.65
C GLU A 45 -12.43 -14.98 -34.10
N SER A 46 -11.68 -15.96 -34.59
CA SER A 46 -10.38 -15.73 -35.23
C SER A 46 -10.59 -15.06 -36.60
N VAL A 47 -10.23 -13.78 -36.67
CA VAL A 47 -10.15 -13.05 -37.95
C VAL A 47 -8.99 -13.61 -38.76
N VAL A 48 -9.31 -14.40 -39.75
CA VAL A 48 -8.36 -14.88 -40.77
C VAL A 48 -7.99 -13.70 -41.67
N SER A 49 -6.78 -13.20 -41.52
CA SER A 49 -6.19 -12.23 -42.46
C SER A 49 -5.67 -12.95 -43.67
N ASN A 50 -6.35 -12.78 -44.80
CA ASN A 50 -5.90 -13.25 -46.13
C ASN A 50 -4.70 -12.40 -46.57
N THR A 51 -3.50 -12.98 -46.57
CA THR A 51 -2.37 -12.49 -47.35
C THR A 51 -2.36 -13.17 -48.72
N PRO A 52 -2.20 -12.42 -49.83
CA PRO A 52 -2.10 -13.01 -51.16
C PRO A 52 -0.76 -13.73 -51.35
N VAL A 53 -0.82 -14.93 -51.85
CA VAL A 53 0.31 -15.75 -52.33
C VAL A 53 0.95 -15.06 -53.52
N VAL A 54 2.20 -14.63 -53.38
CA VAL A 54 3.04 -14.19 -54.52
C VAL A 54 3.78 -15.40 -55.07
N ASP A 55 3.50 -15.66 -56.36
CA ASP A 55 4.09 -16.68 -57.22
C ASP A 55 5.61 -16.48 -57.34
N GLN A 56 6.40 -17.50 -56.92
CA GLN A 56 7.87 -17.47 -57.03
C GLN A 56 8.29 -18.16 -58.33
N THR A 57 8.65 -17.37 -59.32
CA THR A 57 9.46 -17.84 -60.44
C THR A 57 10.94 -17.94 -60.05
N PRO A 58 11.65 -19.00 -60.44
CA PRO A 58 13.04 -19.21 -60.07
C PRO A 58 13.97 -18.30 -60.89
N VAL A 59 14.71 -17.43 -60.22
CA VAL A 59 15.79 -16.61 -60.83
C VAL A 59 17.15 -17.24 -60.51
N THR A 60 17.88 -17.58 -61.56
CA THR A 60 19.26 -18.10 -61.54
C THR A 60 20.23 -17.09 -60.89
N PRO A 61 21.13 -17.48 -60.00
CA PRO A 61 22.08 -16.55 -59.40
C PRO A 61 23.22 -16.17 -60.33
N PRO A 62 23.62 -14.88 -60.39
CA PRO A 62 24.85 -14.43 -61.04
C PRO A 62 26.08 -14.75 -60.17
N PRO A 63 27.31 -14.74 -60.77
CA PRO A 63 28.52 -15.25 -60.12
C PRO A 63 29.03 -14.38 -58.95
N VAL A 64 29.58 -15.08 -57.97
CA VAL A 64 30.18 -14.60 -56.75
C VAL A 64 31.26 -13.57 -57.05
N ALA A 65 31.07 -12.34 -56.62
CA ALA A 65 32.13 -11.37 -56.43
C ALA A 65 32.61 -11.48 -54.95
N GLU A 66 33.89 -11.61 -54.80
CA GLU A 66 34.64 -11.67 -53.56
C GLU A 66 34.32 -10.44 -52.69
N VAL A 67 33.51 -10.64 -51.62
CA VAL A 67 33.22 -9.59 -50.64
C VAL A 67 34.33 -9.60 -49.61
N ILE A 68 35.15 -8.52 -49.65
CA ILE A 68 36.09 -8.16 -48.59
C ILE A 68 35.19 -7.87 -47.36
N GLU A 69 35.28 -8.71 -46.34
CA GLU A 69 34.69 -8.47 -45.03
C GLU A 69 35.27 -7.18 -44.45
N PRO A 70 34.47 -6.14 -44.13
CA PRO A 70 34.98 -5.07 -43.27
C PRO A 70 35.05 -5.65 -41.85
N GLU A 71 36.26 -5.62 -41.32
CA GLU A 71 36.54 -5.82 -39.88
C GLU A 71 35.66 -4.81 -39.12
N VAL A 72 34.59 -5.34 -38.50
CA VAL A 72 33.75 -4.56 -37.60
C VAL A 72 34.55 -4.43 -36.32
N GLU A 73 35.18 -3.24 -36.14
CA GLU A 73 35.58 -2.82 -34.79
C GLU A 73 34.33 -2.84 -33.95
N GLU A 74 34.27 -3.81 -33.01
CA GLU A 74 33.30 -3.92 -31.95
C GLU A 74 33.56 -2.69 -31.04
N GLU A 75 32.85 -1.56 -31.32
CA GLU A 75 32.78 -0.47 -30.36
C GLU A 75 32.12 -1.07 -29.09
N GLU A 76 32.96 -1.33 -28.08
CA GLU A 76 32.46 -1.63 -26.72
C GLU A 76 31.59 -0.44 -26.27
N GLU A 77 30.28 -0.60 -26.38
CA GLU A 77 29.36 0.32 -25.72
C GLU A 77 29.73 0.40 -24.24
N PRO A 78 29.88 1.61 -23.66
CA PRO A 78 30.19 1.71 -22.25
C PRO A 78 29.07 1.03 -21.47
N VAL A 79 29.38 -0.10 -20.87
CA VAL A 79 28.52 -0.74 -19.86
C VAL A 79 28.35 0.30 -18.77
N LEU A 80 27.23 1.02 -18.80
CA LEU A 80 26.80 1.81 -17.67
C LEU A 80 26.69 0.84 -16.50
N GLN A 81 27.70 0.88 -15.62
CA GLN A 81 27.57 0.25 -14.31
C GLN A 81 26.43 0.99 -13.63
N VAL A 82 25.24 0.38 -13.66
CA VAL A 82 24.17 0.74 -12.74
C VAL A 82 24.74 0.33 -11.37
N GLU A 83 25.34 1.31 -10.68
CA GLU A 83 25.56 1.15 -9.25
C GLU A 83 24.19 0.82 -8.69
N GLU A 84 24.03 -0.39 -8.21
CA GLU A 84 22.87 -0.83 -7.45
C GLU A 84 22.92 -0.01 -6.16
N LEU A 85 22.33 1.19 -6.23
CA LEU A 85 22.16 2.07 -5.07
C LEU A 85 21.33 1.27 -4.08
N LEU A 86 21.95 0.89 -2.96
CA LEU A 86 21.24 0.33 -1.83
C LEU A 86 20.02 1.21 -1.54
N PRO A 87 18.84 0.63 -1.27
CA PRO A 87 17.65 1.42 -0.99
C PRO A 87 17.98 2.42 0.11
N GLN A 88 17.88 3.71 -0.21
CA GLN A 88 18.08 4.77 0.78
C GLN A 88 16.91 4.70 1.76
N VAL A 89 17.23 4.48 3.03
CA VAL A 89 16.27 4.60 4.13
C VAL A 89 16.65 5.81 4.96
N VAL A 90 15.67 6.65 5.28
CA VAL A 90 15.85 7.89 6.04
C VAL A 90 14.86 7.95 7.21
N SER A 91 15.19 8.71 8.24
CA SER A 91 14.23 8.97 9.32
C SER A 91 13.03 9.74 8.80
N PRO A 92 11.79 9.32 9.10
CA PRO A 92 10.59 9.99 8.63
C PRO A 92 10.35 11.36 9.26
N LEU A 93 10.91 11.60 10.45
CA LEU A 93 10.71 12.82 11.21
C LEU A 93 11.93 13.11 12.08
N ASP A 94 12.28 14.39 12.18
CA ASP A 94 13.32 14.87 13.11
C ASP A 94 12.65 15.27 14.42
N GLY A 95 12.65 14.36 15.39
CA GLY A 95 11.91 14.52 16.65
C GLY A 95 12.46 13.66 17.78
N THR A 96 11.76 13.63 18.90
CA THR A 96 12.13 12.82 20.06
C THR A 96 11.22 11.60 20.16
N THR A 97 11.79 10.40 20.16
CA THR A 97 11.02 9.17 20.42
C THR A 97 10.51 9.18 21.86
N VAL A 98 9.20 9.10 22.02
CA VAL A 98 8.51 9.10 23.33
C VAL A 98 7.95 7.73 23.68
N THR A 99 7.52 6.94 22.68
CA THR A 99 7.12 5.55 22.87
C THR A 99 7.90 4.67 21.90
N VAL A 100 8.43 3.56 22.38
CA VAL A 100 9.20 2.61 21.59
C VAL A 100 8.33 1.45 21.11
N PHE A 101 8.76 0.81 20.04
CA PHE A 101 8.17 -0.45 19.57
C PHE A 101 8.29 -1.54 20.64
N SER A 102 7.19 -2.24 20.92
CA SER A 102 7.17 -3.38 21.84
C SER A 102 6.01 -4.32 21.57
N MET A 103 6.27 -5.43 20.91
CA MET A 103 5.27 -6.49 20.65
C MET A 103 5.29 -7.61 21.71
N THR A 104 6.28 -7.59 22.63
CA THR A 104 6.48 -8.65 23.63
C THR A 104 6.29 -8.17 25.07
N GLU A 105 6.45 -6.87 25.31
CA GLU A 105 6.24 -6.25 26.61
C GLU A 105 5.06 -5.29 26.54
N LEU A 106 4.27 -5.21 27.61
CA LEU A 106 3.15 -4.29 27.71
C LEU A 106 3.66 -2.93 28.22
N LEU A 107 3.33 -1.89 27.47
CA LEU A 107 3.53 -0.49 27.87
C LEU A 107 2.20 0.06 28.41
N TYR A 108 2.27 0.97 29.38
CA TYR A 108 1.08 1.63 29.90
C TYR A 108 0.71 2.80 28.98
N ASP A 109 -0.49 2.74 28.42
CA ASP A 109 -1.07 3.81 27.60
C ASP A 109 -1.90 4.75 28.50
N GLU A 110 -1.45 6.01 28.60
CA GLU A 110 -2.12 7.01 29.45
C GLU A 110 -3.46 7.50 28.88
N THR A 111 -3.63 7.45 27.56
CA THR A 111 -4.87 7.89 26.89
C THR A 111 -5.98 6.86 27.10
N MET A 112 -5.68 5.60 26.86
CA MET A 112 -6.63 4.49 26.96
C MET A 112 -6.70 3.92 28.39
N ALA A 113 -5.75 4.32 29.27
CA ALA A 113 -5.61 3.89 30.65
C ALA A 113 -5.53 2.35 30.83
N ASP A 114 -4.78 1.70 29.93
CA ASP A 114 -4.57 0.25 29.97
C ASP A 114 -3.12 -0.13 29.61
N TRP A 115 -2.84 -1.45 29.66
CA TRP A 115 -1.54 -2.02 29.31
C TRP A 115 -1.66 -2.74 27.98
N ARG A 116 -0.88 -2.32 26.98
CA ARG A 116 -0.92 -2.86 25.62
C ARG A 116 0.47 -2.96 25.00
N THR A 117 0.59 -3.73 23.92
CA THR A 117 1.75 -3.70 23.02
C THR A 117 1.70 -2.44 22.16
N HIS A 118 2.84 -2.02 21.64
CA HIS A 118 2.97 -0.87 20.75
C HIS A 118 3.66 -1.30 19.46
N ASP A 119 3.00 -1.16 18.33
CA ASP A 119 3.43 -1.68 17.02
C ASP A 119 4.21 -0.68 16.17
N GLY A 120 4.60 0.46 16.75
CA GLY A 120 5.34 1.51 16.10
C GLY A 120 6.31 2.27 17.00
N LEU A 121 6.76 3.41 16.53
CA LEU A 121 7.46 4.45 17.28
C LEU A 121 6.59 5.69 17.31
N ASP A 122 6.41 6.29 18.49
CA ASP A 122 5.83 7.63 18.58
C ASP A 122 6.95 8.65 18.68
N ILE A 123 7.00 9.55 17.71
CA ILE A 123 8.02 10.58 17.57
C ILE A 123 7.36 11.94 17.81
N GLN A 124 7.61 12.55 18.94
CA GLN A 124 7.10 13.87 19.29
C GLN A 124 7.84 14.96 18.51
N ALA A 125 7.08 15.88 17.91
CA ALA A 125 7.57 17.05 17.18
C ALA A 125 6.54 18.18 17.25
N ALA A 126 6.83 19.32 16.62
CA ALA A 126 5.85 20.40 16.57
C ALA A 126 4.73 20.10 15.57
N GLU A 127 3.52 20.54 15.90
CA GLU A 127 2.41 20.45 14.95
C GLU A 127 2.74 21.24 13.66
N GLY A 128 2.62 20.57 12.51
CA GLY A 128 2.96 21.12 11.21
C GLY A 128 4.39 20.82 10.74
N ASP A 129 5.21 20.13 11.51
CA ASP A 129 6.51 19.66 11.03
C ASP A 129 6.32 18.66 9.87
N GLU A 130 7.25 18.68 8.91
CA GLU A 130 7.19 17.83 7.73
C GLU A 130 7.47 16.37 8.06
N VAL A 131 6.54 15.50 7.68
CA VAL A 131 6.69 14.04 7.71
C VAL A 131 7.11 13.54 6.33
N LYS A 132 8.19 12.76 6.28
CA LYS A 132 8.79 12.27 5.05
C LYS A 132 8.64 10.76 4.94
N THR A 133 8.55 10.24 3.70
CA THR A 133 8.64 8.80 3.52
C THR A 133 10.03 8.28 3.87
N ALA A 134 10.09 7.18 4.61
CA ALA A 134 11.36 6.57 5.02
C ALA A 134 12.14 5.94 3.86
N ALA A 135 11.45 5.45 2.83
CA ALA A 135 12.06 4.83 1.65
C ALA A 135 11.22 5.11 0.40
N ALA A 136 11.80 4.89 -0.78
CA ALA A 136 11.08 4.98 -2.05
C ALA A 136 9.98 3.90 -2.12
N GLY A 137 8.81 4.26 -2.65
CA GLY A 137 7.68 3.32 -2.71
C GLY A 137 6.43 3.89 -3.37
N THR A 138 5.35 3.12 -3.29
CA THR A 138 4.04 3.52 -3.80
C THR A 138 3.08 3.73 -2.63
N VAL A 139 2.38 4.85 -2.61
CA VAL A 139 1.31 5.10 -1.65
C VAL A 139 0.19 4.09 -1.89
N LEU A 140 -0.07 3.24 -0.91
CA LEU A 140 -1.11 2.21 -0.99
C LEU A 140 -2.45 2.77 -0.55
N GLU A 141 -2.45 3.55 0.53
CA GLU A 141 -3.67 4.07 1.15
C GLU A 141 -3.42 5.44 1.77
N VAL A 142 -4.47 6.27 1.75
CA VAL A 142 -4.61 7.51 2.53
C VAL A 142 -6.01 7.49 3.12
N CYS A 143 -6.13 7.42 4.44
CA CYS A 143 -7.41 7.30 5.13
C CYS A 143 -7.44 8.09 6.44
N ASP A 144 -8.65 8.27 6.98
CA ASP A 144 -8.86 8.75 8.34
C ASP A 144 -9.29 7.56 9.20
N ASP A 145 -8.38 7.04 10.03
CA ASP A 145 -8.66 5.98 11.00
C ASP A 145 -9.32 6.56 12.25
N GLU A 146 -10.28 5.84 12.84
CA GLU A 146 -11.01 6.32 14.03
C GLU A 146 -10.12 6.47 15.28
N LEU A 147 -9.04 5.70 15.39
CA LEU A 147 -8.12 5.68 16.53
C LEU A 147 -6.81 6.39 16.21
N MET A 148 -6.22 6.09 15.05
CA MET A 148 -4.90 6.57 14.66
C MET A 148 -4.95 7.88 13.87
N GLY A 149 -6.15 8.36 13.49
CA GLY A 149 -6.33 9.62 12.76
C GLY A 149 -5.92 9.53 11.30
N THR A 150 -5.54 10.68 10.73
CA THR A 150 -5.12 10.74 9.32
C THR A 150 -3.85 9.93 9.11
N THR A 151 -3.94 8.94 8.22
CA THR A 151 -2.93 7.89 8.02
C THR A 151 -2.55 7.77 6.56
N VAL A 152 -1.25 7.62 6.30
CA VAL A 152 -0.67 7.28 4.98
C VAL A 152 0.05 5.95 5.09
N VAL A 153 -0.22 5.04 4.15
CA VAL A 153 0.43 3.72 4.05
C VAL A 153 1.21 3.63 2.75
N ILE A 154 2.48 3.24 2.81
CA ILE A 154 3.37 3.16 1.66
C ILE A 154 3.96 1.75 1.56
N GLY A 155 3.83 1.14 0.38
CA GLY A 155 4.47 -0.13 0.05
C GLY A 155 5.81 0.09 -0.63
N HIS A 156 6.83 -0.60 -0.15
CA HIS A 156 8.21 -0.51 -0.63
C HIS A 156 8.67 -1.81 -1.29
N ALA A 157 9.89 -1.82 -1.78
CA ALA A 157 10.53 -3.03 -2.28
C ALA A 157 10.67 -4.09 -1.16
N GLU A 158 10.94 -5.33 -1.56
CA GLU A 158 11.21 -6.46 -0.65
C GLU A 158 10.12 -6.76 0.40
N GLY A 159 8.85 -6.39 0.13
CA GLY A 159 7.71 -6.67 1.00
C GLY A 159 7.61 -5.76 2.23
N TYR A 160 8.38 -4.66 2.30
CA TYR A 160 8.24 -3.69 3.36
C TYR A 160 7.02 -2.79 3.15
N THR A 161 6.37 -2.44 4.24
CA THR A 161 5.28 -1.47 4.28
C THR A 161 5.49 -0.55 5.47
N THR A 162 5.37 0.75 5.25
CA THR A 162 5.43 1.77 6.31
C THR A 162 4.09 2.46 6.47
N LEU A 163 3.77 2.81 7.69
CA LEU A 163 2.53 3.48 8.06
C LEU A 163 2.90 4.73 8.87
N TYR A 164 2.24 5.84 8.55
CA TYR A 164 2.43 7.16 9.14
C TYR A 164 1.09 7.68 9.59
N SER A 165 0.86 7.78 10.90
CA SER A 165 -0.41 8.19 11.49
C SER A 165 -0.27 9.45 12.36
N SER A 166 -1.39 9.93 12.86
CA SER A 166 -1.49 11.20 13.61
C SER A 166 -1.16 12.43 12.76
N LEU A 167 -1.29 12.32 11.43
CA LEU A 167 -1.00 13.41 10.49
C LEU A 167 -2.09 14.48 10.53
N GLN A 168 -1.77 15.67 10.02
CA GLN A 168 -2.80 16.66 9.68
C GLN A 168 -3.71 16.16 8.56
N ALA A 169 -4.95 16.63 8.56
CA ALA A 169 -5.93 16.29 7.52
C ALA A 169 -5.45 16.72 6.11
N ASN A 170 -5.84 15.93 5.11
CA ASN A 170 -5.53 16.15 3.69
C ASN A 170 -4.02 16.11 3.37
N PRO A 171 -3.35 14.98 3.56
CA PRO A 171 -1.96 14.80 3.14
C PRO A 171 -1.77 15.13 1.64
N PRO A 172 -0.58 15.63 1.24
CA PRO A 172 -0.33 16.05 -0.15
C PRO A 172 -0.11 14.89 -1.14
N VAL A 173 -0.37 13.65 -0.72
CA VAL A 173 -0.19 12.43 -1.53
C VAL A 173 -1.51 11.70 -1.73
N VAL A 174 -1.58 10.86 -2.78
CA VAL A 174 -2.78 10.08 -3.12
C VAL A 174 -2.43 8.61 -3.39
N PRO A 175 -3.37 7.67 -3.17
CA PRO A 175 -3.15 6.27 -3.50
C PRO A 175 -2.71 6.04 -4.95
N GLY A 176 -1.72 5.18 -5.15
CA GLY A 176 -1.07 4.90 -6.43
C GLY A 176 0.06 5.86 -6.81
N GLN A 177 0.32 6.91 -6.05
CA GLN A 177 1.43 7.83 -6.28
C GLN A 177 2.75 7.18 -5.89
N TRP A 178 3.78 7.32 -6.75
CA TRP A 178 5.16 6.99 -6.41
C TRP A 178 5.81 8.14 -5.63
N VAL A 179 6.60 7.79 -4.61
CA VAL A 179 7.37 8.73 -3.78
C VAL A 179 8.81 8.24 -3.63
N GLU A 180 9.75 9.17 -3.59
CA GLU A 180 11.17 8.88 -3.33
C GLU A 180 11.48 9.02 -1.83
N ALA A 181 12.54 8.33 -1.35
CA ALA A 181 12.96 8.46 0.04
C ALA A 181 13.19 9.93 0.43
N GLY A 182 12.55 10.38 1.50
CA GLY A 182 12.63 11.77 1.97
C GLY A 182 11.61 12.73 1.38
N ASP A 183 10.74 12.28 0.46
CA ASP A 183 9.62 13.11 -0.01
C ASP A 183 8.63 13.40 1.12
N VAL A 184 8.11 14.62 1.14
CA VAL A 184 7.10 15.03 2.13
C VAL A 184 5.76 14.40 1.80
N ILE A 185 5.24 13.59 2.73
CA ILE A 185 3.98 12.86 2.58
C ILE A 185 2.86 13.37 3.49
N GLY A 186 3.19 14.23 4.45
CA GLY A 186 2.23 14.80 5.40
C GLY A 186 2.89 15.80 6.33
N LEU A 187 2.10 16.29 7.26
CA LEU A 187 2.55 17.15 8.36
C LEU A 187 2.13 16.52 9.69
N VAL A 188 2.95 16.69 10.72
CA VAL A 188 2.61 16.26 12.08
C VAL A 188 1.30 16.91 12.52
N GLY A 189 0.39 16.10 13.02
CA GLY A 189 -0.90 16.53 13.54
C GLY A 189 -1.13 16.09 14.99
N SER A 190 -2.39 16.07 15.35
CA SER A 190 -2.91 15.56 16.63
C SER A 190 -4.24 14.87 16.40
N THR A 191 -4.34 14.11 15.30
CA THR A 191 -5.60 13.47 14.85
C THR A 191 -5.81 12.10 15.48
N ALA A 192 -4.77 11.45 16.03
CA ALA A 192 -4.88 10.18 16.73
C ALA A 192 -5.64 10.32 18.05
N THR A 193 -6.85 9.75 18.11
CA THR A 193 -7.69 9.79 19.31
C THR A 193 -7.21 8.82 20.40
N ALA A 194 -6.60 7.70 20.00
CA ALA A 194 -6.04 6.70 20.91
C ALA A 194 -4.78 7.21 21.66
N GLU A 195 -4.12 8.25 21.14
CA GLU A 195 -2.85 8.76 21.63
C GLU A 195 -2.91 10.27 21.98
N ASN A 196 -4.13 10.79 22.12
CA ASN A 196 -4.39 12.23 22.27
C ASN A 196 -3.68 12.88 23.47
N ASN A 197 -3.35 12.13 24.53
CA ASN A 197 -2.65 12.65 25.69
C ASN A 197 -1.17 12.96 25.42
N MET A 198 -0.60 12.46 24.33
CA MET A 198 0.82 12.69 23.98
C MET A 198 1.06 14.05 23.29
N GLY A 199 -0.02 14.72 22.83
CA GLY A 199 0.09 15.93 22.02
C GLY A 199 0.54 15.64 20.59
N PRO A 200 1.04 16.65 19.83
CA PRO A 200 1.45 16.45 18.44
C PRO A 200 2.62 15.47 18.32
N HIS A 201 2.47 14.44 17.53
CA HIS A 201 3.46 13.40 17.29
C HIS A 201 3.19 12.69 15.94
N LEU A 202 4.15 11.92 15.49
CA LEU A 202 4.02 10.94 14.43
C LEU A 202 4.03 9.55 15.05
N HIS A 203 2.98 8.76 14.81
CA HIS A 203 3.05 7.31 14.99
C HIS A 203 3.59 6.69 13.69
N PHE A 204 4.74 6.02 13.77
CA PHE A 204 5.44 5.41 12.65
C PHE A 204 5.60 3.92 12.87
N SER A 205 5.04 3.10 12.01
CA SER A 205 5.19 1.65 12.08
C SER A 205 5.72 1.05 10.77
N VAL A 206 6.38 -0.09 10.89
CA VAL A 206 6.99 -0.83 9.77
C VAL A 206 6.59 -2.29 9.85
N SER A 207 6.20 -2.86 8.72
CA SER A 207 6.02 -4.29 8.58
C SER A 207 6.83 -4.84 7.42
N LYS A 208 7.21 -6.12 7.50
CA LYS A 208 7.81 -6.88 6.41
C LYS A 208 6.99 -8.14 6.19
N ASP A 209 6.49 -8.33 4.96
CA ASP A 209 5.62 -9.45 4.59
C ASP A 209 4.40 -9.62 5.53
N GLY A 210 3.91 -8.48 6.08
CA GLY A 210 2.79 -8.42 7.00
C GLY A 210 3.12 -8.68 8.48
N GLU A 211 4.40 -8.88 8.84
CA GLU A 211 4.87 -9.02 10.21
C GLU A 211 5.44 -7.68 10.71
N MET A 212 5.00 -7.20 11.89
CA MET A 212 5.49 -5.96 12.47
C MET A 212 6.94 -6.10 12.90
N ILE A 213 7.79 -5.15 12.53
CA ILE A 213 9.21 -5.10 12.91
C ILE A 213 9.52 -3.79 13.62
N ASP A 214 10.63 -3.76 14.37
CA ASP A 214 11.05 -2.53 15.04
C ASP A 214 11.44 -1.44 14.02
N PRO A 215 10.69 -0.33 13.98
CA PRO A 215 10.97 0.76 13.05
C PRO A 215 12.33 1.42 13.29
N ALA A 216 12.86 1.38 14.52
CA ALA A 216 14.18 1.93 14.83
C ALA A 216 15.30 1.15 14.13
N GLU A 217 15.15 -0.18 13.96
CA GLU A 217 16.09 -1.00 13.21
C GLU A 217 15.99 -0.75 11.69
N TYR A 218 14.81 -0.38 11.21
CA TYR A 218 14.58 -0.12 9.79
C TYR A 218 15.21 1.19 9.31
N VAL A 219 15.23 2.24 10.15
CA VAL A 219 15.76 3.58 9.81
C VAL A 219 17.18 3.84 10.35
N ALA A 220 17.86 2.82 10.90
CA ALA A 220 19.18 2.93 11.54
C ALA A 220 20.34 3.12 10.54
#